data_b2228b8bf66d85bb34893ac92904ee0c
#
_entry.id   b2228b8bf66d85bb34893ac92904ee0c
#
_cell.length_a   1.000
_cell.length_b   1.000
_cell.length_c   1.000
_cell.angle_alpha   90.00
_cell.angle_beta   90.00
_cell.angle_gamma   90.00
#
_symmetry.space_group_name_H-M   'P 1'
#
loop_
_entity.id
_entity.type
_entity.pdbx_description
1 polymer ?
#
loop_
_entity_poly.entity_id
_entity_poly.type
_entity_poly.pdbx_seq_one_letter_code
_entity_poly.pdbx_strand_id
1 'polypeptide(L)'
;LEQTNRFFLCLKFGYSTKKQYLCIGNSRPMPHNTEIERKFLVVSDVFKTQATKISEIQQGYLCKAPGQTIRVRICDAHAFLTIKSSALHEGIARFEWEKEIDLSDAREMMQIALPGVIEKTRYIIPAPSYNGQARKWEVDVFHGRLEGRILAELELGTEDEPFLRPEWIGEEVTGQPQYYNANM
;
A
#
# COMPACT_ATOMS: atom_id res chain seq x y z
N LEU A 1 -15.55 -9.27 -42.41
CA LEU A 1 -16.60 -9.02 -41.41
C LEU A 1 -16.54 -10.11 -40.34
N GLU A 2 -15.61 -9.98 -39.41
CA GLU A 2 -15.51 -10.87 -38.25
C GLU A 2 -16.21 -10.22 -37.07
N GLN A 3 -17.29 -10.85 -36.64
CA GLN A 3 -17.95 -10.54 -35.38
C GLN A 3 -17.17 -11.17 -34.24
N THR A 4 -16.50 -10.36 -33.44
CA THR A 4 -15.89 -10.78 -32.17
C THR A 4 -16.99 -11.02 -31.14
N ASN A 5 -17.17 -12.28 -30.75
CA ASN A 5 -18.04 -12.71 -29.67
C ASN A 5 -17.57 -12.10 -28.33
N ARG A 6 -18.40 -11.22 -27.75
CA ARG A 6 -18.23 -10.72 -26.39
C ARG A 6 -18.88 -11.72 -25.44
N PHE A 7 -18.08 -12.34 -24.57
CA PHE A 7 -18.58 -13.11 -23.44
C PHE A 7 -19.00 -12.14 -22.31
N PHE A 8 -20.26 -12.19 -21.95
CA PHE A 8 -20.77 -11.51 -20.76
C PHE A 8 -20.83 -12.50 -19.60
N LEU A 9 -20.12 -12.21 -18.53
CA LEU A 9 -20.27 -12.92 -17.27
C LEU A 9 -21.32 -12.18 -16.41
N CYS A 10 -22.46 -12.81 -16.19
CA CYS A 10 -23.53 -12.28 -15.36
C CYS A 10 -23.47 -12.94 -13.97
N LEU A 11 -23.04 -12.19 -12.95
CA LEU A 11 -23.15 -12.62 -11.56
C LEU A 11 -24.47 -12.12 -10.98
N LYS A 12 -25.33 -13.05 -10.60
CA LYS A 12 -26.59 -12.75 -9.88
C LYS A 12 -26.29 -12.66 -8.38
N PHE A 13 -26.36 -11.46 -7.82
CA PHE A 13 -26.50 -11.29 -6.38
C PHE A 13 -28.00 -11.21 -6.03
N GLY A 14 -28.44 -12.07 -5.14
CA GLY A 14 -29.81 -12.11 -4.67
C GLY A 14 -30.19 -10.87 -3.87
N TYR A 15 -31.48 -10.48 -4.03
CA TYR A 15 -32.19 -9.40 -3.37
C TYR A 15 -31.93 -7.97 -3.88
N SER A 16 -32.28 -7.72 -5.13
CA SER A 16 -32.88 -6.45 -5.59
C SER A 16 -33.25 -6.54 -7.07
N THR A 17 -34.41 -6.03 -7.45
CA THR A 17 -34.94 -6.03 -8.83
C THR A 17 -34.23 -5.10 -9.82
N LYS A 18 -33.05 -4.54 -9.47
CA LYS A 18 -32.24 -3.75 -10.38
C LYS A 18 -31.02 -4.57 -10.84
N LYS A 19 -31.02 -4.97 -12.11
CA LYS A 19 -29.87 -5.58 -12.78
C LYS A 19 -28.75 -4.55 -12.90
N GLN A 20 -27.70 -4.70 -12.09
CA GLN A 20 -26.45 -3.98 -12.35
C GLN A 20 -25.53 -4.90 -13.19
N TYR A 21 -25.12 -4.40 -14.35
CA TYR A 21 -24.18 -5.09 -15.23
C TYR A 21 -22.79 -4.48 -15.01
N LEU A 22 -21.83 -5.29 -14.60
CA LEU A 22 -20.43 -4.90 -14.60
C LEU A 22 -19.86 -5.19 -15.98
N CYS A 23 -19.65 -4.17 -16.81
CA CYS A 23 -18.98 -4.31 -18.10
C CYS A 23 -17.47 -4.28 -17.88
N ILE A 24 -16.81 -5.43 -18.00
CA ILE A 24 -15.34 -5.47 -18.12
C ILE A 24 -15.02 -5.25 -19.60
N GLY A 25 -14.82 -3.98 -19.98
CA GLY A 25 -14.44 -3.60 -21.35
C GLY A 25 -12.92 -3.50 -21.47
N ASN A 26 -12.39 -3.97 -22.60
CA ASN A 26 -10.99 -3.93 -22.98
C ASN A 26 -10.39 -2.52 -22.97
N SER A 27 -9.13 -2.45 -22.54
CA SER A 27 -8.17 -1.35 -22.71
C SER A 27 -8.67 0.03 -22.26
N ARG A 28 -8.83 0.21 -20.95
CA ARG A 28 -8.66 1.53 -20.35
C ARG A 28 -7.16 1.74 -20.08
N PRO A 29 -6.63 2.96 -20.31
CA PRO A 29 -5.30 3.27 -19.79
C PRO A 29 -5.28 2.98 -18.30
N MET A 30 -4.15 2.44 -17.80
CA MET A 30 -3.97 2.13 -16.38
C MET A 30 -4.40 3.33 -15.56
N PRO A 31 -5.20 3.15 -14.49
CA PRO A 31 -5.58 4.25 -13.63
C PRO A 31 -4.33 4.92 -13.07
N HIS A 32 -4.39 6.22 -12.82
CA HIS A 32 -3.30 7.04 -12.24
C HIS A 32 -2.78 6.58 -10.86
N ASN A 33 -3.18 5.41 -10.38
CA ASN A 33 -2.92 4.85 -9.06
C ASN A 33 -2.01 3.62 -9.12
N THR A 34 -0.95 3.70 -9.90
CA THR A 34 0.08 2.65 -9.92
C THR A 34 1.17 3.05 -8.94
N GLU A 35 1.36 2.28 -7.88
CA GLU A 35 2.43 2.45 -6.89
C GLU A 35 3.61 1.57 -7.27
N ILE A 36 4.81 2.15 -7.37
CA ILE A 36 6.08 1.44 -7.55
C ILE A 36 6.92 1.70 -6.31
N GLU A 37 7.14 0.68 -5.50
CA GLU A 37 7.77 0.77 -4.20
C GLU A 37 9.00 -0.12 -4.13
N ARG A 38 10.12 0.45 -3.64
CA ARG A 38 11.32 -0.31 -3.28
C ARG A 38 11.40 -0.39 -1.75
N LYS A 39 11.76 -1.57 -1.24
CA LYS A 39 11.76 -1.86 0.20
C LYS A 39 13.11 -2.36 0.66
N PHE A 40 13.55 -1.89 1.85
CA PHE A 40 14.89 -2.16 2.38
C PHE A 40 14.86 -2.44 3.88
N LEU A 41 15.83 -3.24 4.34
CA LEU A 41 16.18 -3.28 5.74
C LEU A 41 16.93 -2.01 6.15
N VAL A 42 16.90 -1.68 7.42
CA VAL A 42 17.59 -0.52 8.00
C VAL A 42 18.67 -1.01 8.94
N VAL A 43 19.90 -0.47 8.81
CA VAL A 43 21.10 -0.93 9.54
C VAL A 43 21.58 0.03 10.63
N SER A 44 21.00 1.23 10.72
CA SER A 44 21.32 2.19 11.80
C SER A 44 20.18 3.17 12.05
N ASP A 45 20.19 3.80 13.22
CA ASP A 45 19.14 4.72 13.67
C ASP A 45 19.36 6.18 13.22
N VAL A 46 20.38 6.45 12.40
CA VAL A 46 20.72 7.80 11.93
C VAL A 46 19.56 8.49 11.21
N PHE A 47 18.71 7.73 10.54
CA PHE A 47 17.50 8.25 9.88
C PHE A 47 16.60 9.07 10.82
N LYS A 48 16.56 8.75 12.12
CA LYS A 48 15.73 9.45 13.11
C LYS A 48 16.08 10.93 13.21
N THR A 49 17.37 11.27 13.04
CA THR A 49 17.86 12.67 13.11
C THR A 49 17.60 13.43 11.80
N GLN A 50 17.33 12.71 10.71
CA GLN A 50 17.08 13.28 9.37
C GLN A 50 15.59 13.43 9.07
N ALA A 51 14.72 12.90 9.94
CA ALA A 51 13.29 12.90 9.73
C ALA A 51 12.72 14.32 9.85
N THR A 52 11.86 14.68 8.91
CA THR A 52 11.12 15.94 8.88
C THR A 52 9.70 15.81 9.42
N LYS A 53 9.18 14.59 9.50
CA LYS A 53 7.88 14.25 10.09
C LYS A 53 7.97 12.88 10.75
N ILE A 54 7.28 12.74 11.88
CA ILE A 54 7.10 11.48 12.61
C ILE A 54 5.61 11.30 12.82
N SER A 55 5.09 10.09 12.59
CA SER A 55 3.67 9.78 12.75
C SER A 55 3.49 8.41 13.39
N GLU A 56 2.55 8.32 14.32
CA GLU A 56 2.12 7.04 14.90
C GLU A 56 1.06 6.40 14.00
N ILE A 57 1.26 5.14 13.67
CA ILE A 57 0.38 4.41 12.76
C ILE A 57 -0.12 3.14 13.44
N GLN A 58 -1.44 2.96 13.42
CA GLN A 58 -2.09 1.70 13.70
C GLN A 58 -2.84 1.26 12.44
N GLN A 59 -2.62 0.02 12.00
CA GLN A 59 -3.30 -0.50 10.81
C GLN A 59 -3.80 -1.92 10.99
N GLY A 60 -5.01 -2.17 10.50
CA GLY A 60 -5.66 -3.48 10.50
C GLY A 60 -6.15 -3.85 9.11
N TYR A 61 -6.23 -5.13 8.84
CA TYR A 61 -6.79 -5.63 7.58
C TYR A 61 -8.22 -6.14 7.81
N LEU A 62 -9.17 -5.65 7.03
CA LEU A 62 -10.55 -6.12 7.03
C LEU A 62 -10.72 -7.32 6.10
N CYS A 63 -9.85 -7.42 5.08
CA CYS A 63 -9.82 -8.53 4.15
C CYS A 63 -8.38 -8.78 3.68
N LYS A 64 -7.98 -10.05 3.65
CA LYS A 64 -6.74 -10.57 3.04
C LYS A 64 -7.11 -11.75 2.15
N ALA A 65 -7.54 -11.47 0.92
CA ALA A 65 -7.81 -12.51 -0.09
C ALA A 65 -6.66 -12.57 -1.09
N PRO A 66 -6.44 -13.70 -1.78
CA PRO A 66 -5.50 -13.77 -2.87
C PRO A 66 -5.76 -12.65 -3.88
N GLY A 67 -4.77 -11.78 -4.07
CA GLY A 67 -4.86 -10.68 -5.02
C GLY A 67 -5.66 -9.46 -4.58
N GLN A 68 -6.19 -9.40 -3.37
CA GLN A 68 -6.94 -8.25 -2.87
C GLN A 68 -6.76 -8.08 -1.37
N THR A 69 -6.53 -6.83 -0.95
CA THR A 69 -6.55 -6.47 0.48
C THR A 69 -7.40 -5.23 0.72
N ILE A 70 -8.07 -5.21 1.86
CA ILE A 70 -8.77 -4.04 2.39
C ILE A 70 -8.15 -3.72 3.74
N ARG A 71 -7.60 -2.52 3.87
CA ARG A 71 -6.88 -2.06 5.06
C ARG A 71 -7.53 -0.80 5.61
N VAL A 72 -7.74 -0.76 6.91
CA VAL A 72 -7.98 0.48 7.66
C VAL A 72 -6.69 0.91 8.33
N ARG A 73 -6.40 2.21 8.33
CA ARG A 73 -5.20 2.80 8.93
C ARG A 73 -5.56 4.07 9.67
N ILE A 74 -5.13 4.18 10.91
CA ILE A 74 -5.15 5.41 11.69
C ILE A 74 -3.71 5.93 11.72
N CYS A 75 -3.52 7.19 11.36
CA CYS A 75 -2.23 7.88 11.31
C CYS A 75 -2.38 9.21 12.05
N ASP A 76 -1.90 9.28 13.27
CA ASP A 76 -2.13 10.42 14.17
C ASP A 76 -3.63 10.73 14.33
N ALA A 77 -4.09 11.89 13.86
CA ALA A 77 -5.49 12.32 13.90
C ALA A 77 -6.28 12.00 12.62
N HIS A 78 -5.66 11.36 11.64
CA HIS A 78 -6.28 11.03 10.36
C HIS A 78 -6.51 9.54 10.22
N ALA A 79 -7.50 9.16 9.41
CA ALA A 79 -7.78 7.75 9.14
C ALA A 79 -8.05 7.51 7.65
N PHE A 80 -7.67 6.34 7.16
CA PHE A 80 -7.73 5.99 5.74
C PHE A 80 -8.24 4.56 5.56
N LEU A 81 -9.07 4.39 4.54
CA LEU A 81 -9.46 3.08 4.01
C LEU A 81 -8.74 2.87 2.67
N THR A 82 -7.97 1.79 2.58
CA THR A 82 -7.18 1.46 1.39
C THR A 82 -7.64 0.13 0.81
N ILE A 83 -7.83 0.08 -0.50
CA ILE A 83 -8.09 -1.14 -1.26
C ILE A 83 -6.93 -1.33 -2.23
N LYS A 84 -6.22 -2.47 -2.10
CA LYS A 84 -5.18 -2.86 -3.05
C LYS A 84 -5.60 -4.12 -3.79
N SER A 85 -5.34 -4.17 -5.09
CA SER A 85 -5.45 -5.42 -5.84
C SER A 85 -4.07 -5.93 -6.26
N SER A 86 -3.96 -7.23 -6.55
CA SER A 86 -2.78 -7.76 -7.24
C SER A 86 -2.62 -7.07 -8.59
N ALA A 87 -1.39 -7.05 -9.09
CA ALA A 87 -1.09 -6.53 -10.39
C ALA A 87 -2.02 -7.12 -11.46
N LEU A 88 -2.59 -6.26 -12.29
CA LEU A 88 -3.41 -6.66 -13.44
C LEU A 88 -2.56 -7.29 -14.55
N HIS A 89 -1.22 -7.17 -14.45
CA HIS A 89 -0.22 -7.71 -15.35
C HIS A 89 1.04 -8.12 -14.56
N GLU A 90 1.92 -8.93 -15.15
CA GLU A 90 3.22 -9.28 -14.57
C GLU A 90 4.04 -8.01 -14.33
N GLY A 91 4.25 -7.61 -13.06
CA GLY A 91 5.02 -6.42 -12.69
C GLY A 91 4.86 -6.03 -11.22
N ILE A 92 5.63 -5.03 -10.80
CA ILE A 92 5.62 -4.46 -9.44
C ILE A 92 4.43 -3.52 -9.24
N ALA A 93 3.80 -3.09 -10.34
CA ALA A 93 2.69 -2.15 -10.39
C ALA A 93 1.39 -2.75 -9.85
N ARG A 94 0.78 -2.12 -8.86
CA ARG A 94 -0.47 -2.56 -8.23
C ARG A 94 -1.51 -1.45 -8.28
N PHE A 95 -2.77 -1.81 -8.44
CA PHE A 95 -3.85 -0.86 -8.23
C PHE A 95 -3.97 -0.57 -6.73
N GLU A 96 -3.94 0.70 -6.37
CA GLU A 96 -4.25 1.18 -5.03
C GLU A 96 -5.32 2.28 -5.12
N TRP A 97 -6.35 2.15 -4.27
CA TRP A 97 -7.31 3.19 -4.02
C TRP A 97 -7.34 3.47 -2.53
N GLU A 98 -7.15 4.72 -2.16
CA GLU A 98 -7.18 5.17 -0.77
C GLU A 98 -8.10 6.38 -0.62
N LYS A 99 -8.85 6.41 0.47
CA LYS A 99 -9.72 7.52 0.84
C LYS A 99 -9.61 7.79 2.34
N GLU A 100 -9.54 9.06 2.69
CA GLU A 100 -9.69 9.50 4.06
C GLU A 100 -11.12 9.25 4.54
N ILE A 101 -11.26 8.72 5.75
CA ILE A 101 -12.53 8.40 6.42
C ILE A 101 -12.55 9.01 7.81
N ASP A 102 -13.73 9.07 8.43
CA ASP A 102 -13.85 9.56 9.79
C ASP A 102 -13.09 8.66 10.79
N LEU A 103 -12.44 9.30 11.76
CA LEU A 103 -11.64 8.60 12.77
C LEU A 103 -12.51 7.65 13.65
N SER A 104 -13.79 8.02 13.89
CA SER A 104 -14.76 7.18 14.59
C SER A 104 -14.99 5.88 13.82
N ASP A 105 -15.27 5.99 12.52
CA ASP A 105 -15.52 4.82 11.65
C ASP A 105 -14.27 3.92 11.58
N ALA A 106 -13.08 4.53 11.48
CA ALA A 106 -11.85 3.77 11.48
C ALA A 106 -11.62 2.99 12.78
N ARG A 107 -11.96 3.57 13.93
CA ARG A 107 -11.88 2.89 15.23
C ARG A 107 -12.85 1.70 15.32
N GLU A 108 -14.06 1.83 14.79
CA GLU A 108 -15.02 0.73 14.72
C GLU A 108 -14.52 -0.37 13.78
N MET A 109 -14.02 0.00 12.59
CA MET A 109 -13.41 -0.94 11.64
C MET A 109 -12.20 -1.67 12.24
N MET A 110 -11.40 -1.00 13.08
CA MET A 110 -10.25 -1.61 13.73
C MET A 110 -10.64 -2.73 14.70
N GLN A 111 -11.83 -2.64 15.34
CA GLN A 111 -12.35 -3.66 16.26
C GLN A 111 -12.73 -4.95 15.53
N ILE A 112 -13.12 -4.87 14.25
CA ILE A 112 -13.49 -6.02 13.43
C ILE A 112 -12.36 -6.45 12.49
N ALA A 113 -11.18 -5.83 12.61
CA ALA A 113 -10.02 -6.19 11.80
C ALA A 113 -9.57 -7.63 12.09
N LEU A 114 -9.03 -8.27 11.06
CA LEU A 114 -8.41 -9.58 11.19
C LEU A 114 -7.27 -9.54 12.23
N PRO A 115 -6.99 -10.66 12.91
CA PRO A 115 -5.86 -10.74 13.84
C PRO A 115 -4.55 -10.29 13.20
N GLY A 116 -3.74 -9.58 13.98
CA GLY A 116 -2.45 -9.08 13.52
C GLY A 116 -2.45 -7.59 13.16
N VAL A 117 -3.20 -6.79 13.92
CA VAL A 117 -3.06 -5.32 13.88
C VAL A 117 -1.59 -4.94 14.06
N ILE A 118 -1.12 -4.02 13.22
CA ILE A 118 0.25 -3.52 13.19
C ILE A 118 0.29 -2.14 13.82
N GLU A 119 1.21 -1.96 14.74
CA GLU A 119 1.56 -0.67 15.34
C GLU A 119 2.98 -0.32 14.94
N LYS A 120 3.19 0.93 14.49
CA LYS A 120 4.49 1.42 14.05
C LYS A 120 4.60 2.92 14.13
N THR A 121 5.81 3.43 14.32
CA THR A 121 6.17 4.83 14.15
C THR A 121 6.79 5.01 12.77
N ARG A 122 6.23 5.88 11.95
CA ARG A 122 6.74 6.22 10.61
C ARG A 122 7.53 7.51 10.65
N TYR A 123 8.75 7.44 10.15
CA TYR A 123 9.65 8.57 9.95
C TYR A 123 9.69 8.91 8.47
N ILE A 124 9.47 10.20 8.13
CA ILE A 124 9.57 10.70 6.76
C ILE A 124 10.89 11.43 6.61
N ILE A 125 11.73 10.94 5.72
CA ILE A 125 13.03 11.53 5.41
C ILE A 125 13.02 12.02 3.96
N PRO A 126 13.30 13.30 3.68
CA PRO A 126 13.40 13.80 2.31
C PRO A 126 14.47 13.02 1.53
N ALA A 127 14.15 12.66 0.30
CA ALA A 127 15.09 12.10 -0.66
C ALA A 127 15.29 13.09 -1.82
N PRO A 128 16.41 13.01 -2.56
CA PRO A 128 16.61 13.82 -3.75
C PRO A 128 15.44 13.68 -4.72
N SER A 129 14.98 14.81 -5.25
CA SER A 129 13.92 14.82 -6.27
C SER A 129 14.44 14.26 -7.60
N TYR A 130 13.56 13.60 -8.34
CA TYR A 130 13.84 13.09 -9.67
C TYR A 130 12.83 13.68 -10.67
N ASN A 131 13.32 14.23 -11.78
CA ASN A 131 12.50 14.88 -12.81
C ASN A 131 11.50 15.91 -12.25
N GLY A 132 11.91 16.69 -11.23
CA GLY A 132 11.06 17.69 -10.57
C GLY A 132 10.03 17.12 -9.59
N GLN A 133 9.98 15.80 -9.41
CA GLN A 133 9.11 15.16 -8.42
C GLN A 133 9.87 14.94 -7.12
N ALA A 134 9.30 15.44 -6.02
CA ALA A 134 9.85 15.20 -4.69
C ALA A 134 9.76 13.72 -4.34
N ARG A 135 10.82 13.19 -3.72
CA ARG A 135 10.87 11.84 -3.19
C ARG A 135 11.10 11.88 -1.68
N LYS A 136 10.67 10.84 -1.02
CA LYS A 136 10.82 10.67 0.42
C LYS A 136 11.04 9.21 0.75
N TRP A 137 11.90 8.96 1.74
CA TRP A 137 11.95 7.68 2.41
C TRP A 137 10.88 7.64 3.48
N GLU A 138 10.17 6.54 3.58
CA GLU A 138 9.27 6.21 4.66
C GLU A 138 9.91 5.09 5.47
N VAL A 139 10.34 5.40 6.71
CA VAL A 139 10.98 4.42 7.58
C VAL A 139 10.02 4.06 8.70
N ASP A 140 9.61 2.80 8.72
CA ASP A 140 8.68 2.22 9.69
C ASP A 140 9.45 1.49 10.79
N VAL A 141 9.32 1.95 12.02
CA VAL A 141 9.78 1.26 13.23
C VAL A 141 8.57 0.55 13.82
N PHE A 142 8.59 -0.75 13.81
CA PHE A 142 7.46 -1.56 14.25
C PHE A 142 7.50 -1.80 15.77
N HIS A 143 6.30 -1.96 16.35
CA HIS A 143 6.09 -2.14 17.78
C HIS A 143 5.36 -3.44 18.11
N GLY A 144 5.30 -3.75 19.42
CA GLY A 144 4.57 -4.90 19.94
C GLY A 144 5.11 -6.22 19.38
N ARG A 145 4.25 -7.03 18.76
CA ARG A 145 4.65 -8.35 18.23
C ARG A 145 5.72 -8.30 17.13
N LEU A 146 5.95 -7.15 16.53
CA LEU A 146 6.92 -6.92 15.46
C LEU A 146 8.11 -6.08 15.94
N GLU A 147 8.25 -5.89 17.25
CA GLU A 147 9.34 -5.11 17.86
C GLU A 147 10.71 -5.51 17.34
N GLY A 148 11.58 -4.53 17.10
CA GLY A 148 12.91 -4.72 16.52
C GLY A 148 12.95 -4.78 15.00
N ARG A 149 11.78 -4.81 14.30
CA ARG A 149 11.75 -4.70 12.84
C ARG A 149 11.77 -3.24 12.44
N ILE A 150 12.62 -2.88 11.49
CA ILE A 150 12.69 -1.56 10.88
C ILE A 150 12.78 -1.75 9.37
N LEU A 151 11.85 -1.15 8.62
CA LEU A 151 11.80 -1.20 7.17
C LEU A 151 11.78 0.20 6.58
N ALA A 152 12.48 0.41 5.48
CA ALA A 152 12.42 1.64 4.71
C ALA A 152 11.78 1.37 3.35
N GLU A 153 10.91 2.29 2.94
CA GLU A 153 10.19 2.27 1.67
C GLU A 153 10.52 3.54 0.89
N LEU A 154 10.73 3.39 -0.42
CA LEU A 154 10.89 4.50 -1.35
C LEU A 154 9.94 4.29 -2.53
N GLU A 155 9.02 5.24 -2.70
CA GLU A 155 8.12 5.26 -3.85
C GLU A 155 8.81 5.94 -5.05
N LEU A 156 8.76 5.29 -6.20
CA LEU A 156 9.37 5.71 -7.46
C LEU A 156 8.30 5.98 -8.51
N GLY A 157 8.64 6.80 -9.49
CA GLY A 157 7.78 7.05 -10.65
C GLY A 157 7.87 5.97 -11.73
N THR A 158 9.02 5.28 -11.82
CA THR A 158 9.27 4.17 -12.75
C THR A 158 10.15 3.12 -12.08
N GLU A 159 10.11 1.87 -12.56
CA GLU A 159 10.91 0.77 -12.01
C GLU A 159 12.42 1.03 -12.12
N ASP A 160 12.86 1.71 -13.18
CA ASP A 160 14.26 2.01 -13.48
C ASP A 160 14.70 3.39 -12.94
N GLU A 161 13.87 4.06 -12.15
CA GLU A 161 14.22 5.36 -11.61
C GLU A 161 15.45 5.26 -10.69
N PRO A 162 16.53 6.03 -10.96
CA PRO A 162 17.71 6.04 -10.11
C PRO A 162 17.42 6.80 -8.80
N PHE A 163 17.96 6.29 -7.69
CA PHE A 163 17.87 6.93 -6.39
C PHE A 163 19.18 6.79 -5.61
N LEU A 164 19.42 7.71 -4.69
CA LEU A 164 20.56 7.63 -3.77
C LEU A 164 20.19 6.77 -2.56
N ARG A 165 21.08 5.86 -2.20
CA ARG A 165 20.95 5.03 -0.99
C ARG A 165 21.67 5.72 0.15
N PRO A 166 20.95 6.17 1.20
CA PRO A 166 21.57 6.65 2.43
C PRO A 166 22.39 5.55 3.13
N GLU A 167 23.35 5.94 3.97
CA GLU A 167 24.21 5.00 4.71
C GLU A 167 23.45 4.07 5.67
N TRP A 168 22.28 4.49 6.14
CA TRP A 168 21.42 3.69 7.02
C TRP A 168 20.55 2.66 6.28
N ILE A 169 20.54 2.63 4.94
CA ILE A 169 19.86 1.62 4.12
C ILE A 169 20.71 0.36 4.01
N GLY A 170 20.14 -0.77 4.38
CA GLY A 170 20.72 -2.11 4.29
C GLY A 170 20.31 -2.87 3.03
N GLU A 171 20.08 -4.17 3.18
CA GLU A 171 19.68 -5.09 2.12
C GLU A 171 18.33 -4.70 1.52
N GLU A 172 18.21 -4.82 0.20
CA GLU A 172 16.94 -4.67 -0.49
C GLU A 172 16.11 -5.95 -0.37
N VAL A 173 14.85 -5.76 0.05
CA VAL A 173 13.89 -6.85 0.27
C VAL A 173 12.62 -6.66 -0.56
N THR A 174 12.69 -5.86 -1.62
CA THR A 174 11.59 -5.67 -2.57
C THR A 174 11.15 -7.03 -3.13
N GLY A 175 9.85 -7.26 -3.20
CA GLY A 175 9.31 -8.52 -3.73
C GLY A 175 9.33 -9.67 -2.73
N GLN A 176 9.95 -9.55 -1.56
CA GLN A 176 10.00 -10.62 -0.55
C GLN A 176 8.74 -10.59 0.32
N PRO A 177 7.86 -11.64 0.26
CA PRO A 177 6.54 -11.63 0.89
C PRO A 177 6.53 -11.40 2.40
N GLN A 178 7.57 -11.86 3.12
CA GLN A 178 7.67 -11.72 4.59
C GLN A 178 7.83 -10.28 5.07
N TYR A 179 8.14 -9.34 4.15
CA TYR A 179 8.29 -7.91 4.46
C TYR A 179 7.08 -7.08 4.01
N TYR A 180 6.04 -7.71 3.48
CA TYR A 180 4.79 -7.01 3.22
C TYR A 180 3.92 -6.93 4.47
N ASN A 181 3.41 -5.73 4.79
CA ASN A 181 2.55 -5.53 5.95
C ASN A 181 1.34 -6.48 5.98
N ALA A 182 0.83 -6.89 4.81
CA ALA A 182 -0.29 -7.83 4.72
C ALA A 182 0.07 -9.25 5.18
N ASN A 183 1.34 -9.60 5.25
CA ASN A 183 1.85 -10.94 5.61
C ASN A 183 2.50 -10.99 7.01
N MET A 184 2.47 -9.87 7.70
CA MET A 184 3.01 -9.72 9.06
C MET A 184 2.00 -10.05 10.14
#